data_139a5b1c5adca38a9a207da3f148fe95
#
_entry.id   139a5b1c5adca38a9a207da3f148fe95
#
_cell.length_a   1.000
_cell.length_b   1.000
_cell.length_c   1.000
_cell.angle_alpha   90.00
_cell.angle_beta   90.00
_cell.angle_gamma   90.00
#
_symmetry.space_group_name_H-M   'P 1'
#
loop_
_entity.id
_entity.type
_entity.pdbx_description
1 polymer ?
#
loop_
_entity_poly.entity_id
_entity_poly.type
_entity_poly.pdbx_seq_one_letter_code
_entity_poly.pdbx_strand_id
1 'polypeptide(L)'
;AGLNALGKTADMPESLRPRAKILYLQTPTGADIGLIDAVLLRNDQVGNMLPFDADRLDSMLLTRAEPNSVGMSPIGGFIDPVYAENDWGLWVEMGGQGQRIRAPLSPGHFREVIVRRVQRTAFDETHTFHGPGVIALDGDRDHGLQEGDTASVTLRRDGPRILDVEGIMRWAVGAGMMSGAVNAGL
;
A
#
# COMPACT_ATOMS: atom_id res chain seq x y z
N ALA A 1 -0.50 2.30 33.92
CA ALA A 1 -0.77 0.86 33.99
C ALA A 1 -0.64 0.17 32.62
N GLY A 2 -1.10 0.78 31.52
CA GLY A 2 -1.06 0.16 30.19
C GLY A 2 0.35 -0.04 29.59
N LEU A 3 1.30 0.83 29.89
CA LEU A 3 2.68 0.73 29.38
C LEU A 3 3.50 -0.40 30.03
N ASN A 4 3.16 -0.82 31.24
CA ASN A 4 3.83 -1.95 31.91
C ASN A 4 3.36 -3.33 31.37
N ALA A 5 2.18 -3.40 30.75
CA ALA A 5 1.75 -4.60 30.04
C ALA A 5 2.56 -4.84 28.76
N LEU A 6 3.07 -3.78 28.14
CA LEU A 6 3.97 -3.86 26.99
C LEU A 6 5.37 -4.40 27.34
N GLY A 7 5.76 -4.41 28.61
CA GLY A 7 7.01 -5.03 29.08
C GLY A 7 7.05 -6.57 28.97
N LYS A 8 5.91 -7.22 28.74
CA LYS A 8 5.80 -8.66 28.44
C LYS A 8 5.62 -8.97 26.96
N THR A 9 6.13 -8.12 26.09
CA THR A 9 6.03 -8.29 24.63
C THR A 9 6.69 -9.58 24.10
N ALA A 10 7.49 -10.26 24.91
CA ALA A 10 8.13 -11.51 24.52
C ALA A 10 7.13 -12.65 24.23
N ASP A 11 5.95 -12.61 24.88
CA ASP A 11 4.93 -13.67 24.75
C ASP A 11 3.78 -13.29 23.78
N MET A 12 3.83 -12.09 23.19
CA MET A 12 2.79 -11.64 22.27
C MET A 12 2.88 -12.40 20.93
N PRO A 13 1.77 -13.01 20.47
CA PRO A 13 1.75 -13.72 19.19
C PRO A 13 2.23 -12.85 18.00
N GLU A 14 3.02 -13.44 17.13
CA GLU A 14 3.49 -12.78 15.90
C GLU A 14 2.35 -12.31 15.01
N SER A 15 1.22 -13.03 15.02
CA SER A 15 0.01 -12.67 14.27
C SER A 15 -0.59 -11.31 14.66
N LEU A 16 -0.27 -10.80 15.86
CA LEU A 16 -0.71 -9.48 16.34
C LEU A 16 0.25 -8.33 15.95
N ARG A 17 1.35 -8.67 15.30
CA ARG A 17 2.36 -7.72 14.80
C ARG A 17 2.91 -8.11 13.43
N PRO A 18 2.05 -8.33 12.43
CA PRO A 18 2.49 -8.71 11.10
C PRO A 18 3.40 -7.65 10.49
N ARG A 19 4.29 -8.08 9.58
CA ARG A 19 5.05 -7.13 8.78
C ARG A 19 4.18 -6.53 7.68
N ALA A 20 4.33 -5.24 7.45
CA ALA A 20 3.71 -4.56 6.32
C ALA A 20 4.26 -5.10 5.00
N LYS A 21 3.42 -5.12 3.99
CA LYS A 21 3.87 -5.15 2.60
C LYS A 21 4.50 -3.80 2.26
N ILE A 22 5.57 -3.82 1.50
CA ILE A 22 6.26 -2.62 0.99
C ILE A 22 6.56 -2.79 -0.48
N LEU A 23 6.77 -1.65 -1.13
CA LEU A 23 7.30 -1.54 -2.48
C LEU A 23 8.74 -1.04 -2.40
N TYR A 24 9.66 -1.81 -2.94
CA TYR A 24 11.05 -1.39 -3.08
C TYR A 24 11.25 -0.82 -4.48
N LEU A 25 11.39 0.49 -4.58
CA LEU A 25 11.59 1.21 -5.84
C LEU A 25 13.07 1.48 -6.06
N GLN A 26 13.56 1.14 -7.26
CA GLN A 26 14.89 1.52 -7.74
C GLN A 26 14.75 2.36 -9.00
N THR A 27 15.30 3.56 -8.97
CA THR A 27 15.35 4.51 -10.09
C THR A 27 16.79 4.77 -10.50
N PRO A 28 17.05 5.41 -11.65
CA PRO A 28 18.40 5.81 -12.04
C PRO A 28 19.09 6.75 -11.02
N THR A 29 18.32 7.47 -10.21
CA THR A 29 18.82 8.46 -9.25
C THR A 29 18.92 7.94 -7.81
N GLY A 30 18.39 6.74 -7.53
CA GLY A 30 18.43 6.15 -6.17
C GLY A 30 17.34 5.13 -5.90
N ALA A 31 17.25 4.71 -4.66
CA ALA A 31 16.24 3.76 -4.19
C ALA A 31 15.32 4.41 -3.14
N ASP A 32 14.06 3.97 -3.08
CA ASP A 32 13.06 4.42 -2.12
C ASP A 32 12.12 3.27 -1.74
N ILE A 33 11.32 3.46 -0.70
CA ILE A 33 10.38 2.46 -0.17
C ILE A 33 8.99 3.07 -0.07
N GLY A 34 8.02 2.45 -0.76
CA GLY A 34 6.59 2.75 -0.63
C GLY A 34 5.87 1.78 0.29
N LEU A 35 4.80 2.24 0.94
CA LEU A 35 3.96 1.43 1.83
C LEU A 35 2.62 1.07 1.19
N ILE A 36 2.14 1.88 0.25
CA ILE A 36 0.80 1.76 -0.33
C ILE A 36 0.85 1.52 -1.82
N ASP A 37 1.40 2.47 -2.57
CA ASP A 37 1.42 2.41 -4.04
C ASP A 37 2.65 3.07 -4.65
N ALA A 38 2.98 2.63 -5.87
CA ALA A 38 3.88 3.28 -6.79
C ALA A 38 3.14 3.44 -8.12
N VAL A 39 2.97 4.66 -8.60
CA VAL A 39 2.11 5.02 -9.73
C VAL A 39 2.92 5.77 -10.78
N LEU A 40 2.98 5.25 -12.00
CA LEU A 40 3.57 5.98 -13.13
C LEU A 40 2.52 6.90 -13.77
N LEU A 41 2.87 8.17 -13.85
CA LEU A 41 2.09 9.22 -14.48
C LEU A 41 2.81 9.70 -15.75
N ARG A 42 2.10 9.77 -16.86
CA ARG A 42 2.59 10.35 -18.13
C ARG A 42 2.34 11.84 -18.18
N ASN A 43 3.22 12.57 -18.85
CA ASN A 43 3.08 14.01 -19.07
C ASN A 43 2.85 14.80 -17.77
N ASP A 44 3.49 14.38 -16.68
CA ASP A 44 3.45 15.04 -15.38
C ASP A 44 4.83 15.59 -15.01
N GLN A 45 4.90 16.43 -13.98
CA GLN A 45 6.12 17.06 -13.48
C GLN A 45 6.29 16.78 -12.00
N VAL A 46 7.52 16.53 -11.58
CA VAL A 46 7.88 16.36 -10.16
C VAL A 46 7.42 17.58 -9.35
N GLY A 47 6.79 17.33 -8.21
CA GLY A 47 6.27 18.38 -7.33
C GLY A 47 4.88 18.90 -7.71
N ASN A 48 4.20 18.29 -8.66
CA ASN A 48 2.80 18.62 -8.96
C ASN A 48 1.87 18.06 -7.88
N MET A 49 1.46 18.90 -6.96
CA MET A 49 0.55 18.56 -5.84
C MET A 49 -0.93 18.67 -6.19
N LEU A 50 -1.27 18.88 -7.46
CA LEU A 50 -2.67 18.96 -7.89
C LEU A 50 -3.30 17.55 -7.94
N PRO A 51 -4.65 17.44 -7.82
CA PRO A 51 -5.36 16.19 -7.96
C PRO A 51 -4.94 15.49 -9.26
N PHE A 52 -4.65 14.20 -9.17
CA PHE A 52 -4.26 13.40 -10.32
C PHE A 52 -5.24 13.58 -11.48
N ASP A 53 -4.68 13.92 -12.63
CA ASP A 53 -5.42 13.78 -13.88
C ASP A 53 -5.47 12.28 -14.20
N ALA A 54 -6.67 11.71 -14.16
CA ALA A 54 -6.89 10.29 -14.37
C ALA A 54 -6.37 9.82 -15.75
N ASP A 55 -6.34 10.71 -16.72
CA ASP A 55 -5.87 10.43 -18.09
C ASP A 55 -4.34 10.27 -18.16
N ARG A 56 -3.61 10.66 -17.10
CA ARG A 56 -2.16 10.52 -17.02
C ARG A 56 -1.70 9.20 -16.40
N LEU A 57 -2.61 8.46 -15.78
CA LEU A 57 -2.30 7.17 -15.17
C LEU A 57 -1.86 6.17 -16.25
N ASP A 58 -0.67 5.59 -16.11
CA ASP A 58 -0.13 4.58 -17.04
C ASP A 58 -0.14 3.18 -16.43
N SER A 59 0.51 3.03 -15.29
CA SER A 59 0.60 1.76 -14.58
C SER A 59 0.88 2.00 -13.11
N MET A 60 0.56 1.00 -12.27
CA MET A 60 0.79 1.09 -10.83
C MET A 60 1.01 -0.29 -10.21
N LEU A 61 1.81 -0.33 -9.14
CA LEU A 61 1.90 -1.47 -8.24
C LEU A 61 1.30 -1.08 -6.88
N LEU A 62 0.32 -1.85 -6.44
CA LEU A 62 -0.42 -1.64 -5.20
C LEU A 62 -0.06 -2.73 -4.18
N THR A 63 0.30 -2.36 -2.96
CA THR A 63 0.43 -3.31 -1.85
C THR A 63 -0.94 -3.79 -1.38
N ARG A 64 -1.95 -2.90 -1.47
CA ARG A 64 -3.37 -3.15 -1.16
C ARG A 64 -4.24 -2.53 -2.24
N ALA A 65 -5.31 -3.22 -2.59
CA ALA A 65 -6.33 -2.80 -3.56
C ALA A 65 -7.70 -2.97 -2.91
N GLU A 66 -8.10 -2.00 -2.09
CA GLU A 66 -9.26 -2.07 -1.21
C GLU A 66 -10.43 -1.25 -1.81
N PRO A 67 -11.59 -1.89 -2.10
CA PRO A 67 -12.73 -1.20 -2.72
C PRO A 67 -13.32 -0.07 -1.86
N ASN A 68 -13.16 -0.16 -0.55
CA ASN A 68 -13.70 0.80 0.44
C ASN A 68 -12.75 1.97 0.75
N SER A 69 -11.68 2.13 0.00
CA SER A 69 -10.70 3.21 0.15
C SER A 69 -10.91 4.33 -0.88
N VAL A 70 -10.03 5.32 -0.89
CA VAL A 70 -9.95 6.39 -1.89
C VAL A 70 -8.55 6.43 -2.49
N GLY A 71 -8.41 7.03 -3.67
CA GLY A 71 -7.13 7.13 -4.38
C GLY A 71 -6.92 5.98 -5.37
N MET A 72 -5.70 5.42 -5.43
CA MET A 72 -5.33 4.42 -6.43
C MET A 72 -5.84 3.00 -6.07
N SER A 73 -5.92 2.70 -4.77
CA SER A 73 -6.31 1.39 -4.26
C SER A 73 -7.65 0.87 -4.81
N PRO A 74 -8.77 1.66 -4.84
CA PRO A 74 -10.04 1.17 -5.39
C PRO A 74 -10.01 0.92 -6.90
N ILE A 75 -9.07 1.51 -7.66
CA ILE A 75 -8.95 1.23 -9.09
C ILE A 75 -8.70 -0.26 -9.33
N GLY A 76 -7.73 -0.82 -8.63
CA GLY A 76 -7.49 -2.28 -8.66
C GLY A 76 -8.55 -3.05 -7.89
N GLY A 77 -8.97 -2.53 -6.74
CA GLY A 77 -9.87 -3.20 -5.79
C GLY A 77 -11.26 -3.50 -6.32
N PHE A 78 -11.77 -2.71 -7.27
CA PHE A 78 -13.06 -3.01 -7.93
C PHE A 78 -12.96 -4.16 -8.93
N ILE A 79 -11.75 -4.64 -9.24
CA ILE A 79 -11.53 -5.77 -10.17
C ILE A 79 -11.04 -7.00 -9.41
N ASP A 80 -9.98 -6.87 -8.61
CA ASP A 80 -9.39 -7.96 -7.80
C ASP A 80 -8.96 -7.41 -6.43
N PRO A 81 -9.81 -7.49 -5.41
CA PRO A 81 -9.51 -6.94 -4.08
C PRO A 81 -8.28 -7.58 -3.44
N VAL A 82 -7.40 -6.74 -2.86
CA VAL A 82 -6.20 -7.15 -2.13
C VAL A 82 -6.11 -6.42 -0.79
N TYR A 83 -6.06 -7.17 0.30
CA TYR A 83 -5.97 -6.66 1.66
C TYR A 83 -4.58 -6.86 2.27
N ALA A 84 -4.36 -6.32 3.47
CA ALA A 84 -3.07 -6.36 4.14
C ALA A 84 -2.57 -7.80 4.39
N GLU A 85 -3.45 -8.74 4.70
CA GLU A 85 -3.16 -10.14 4.99
C GLU A 85 -2.83 -10.99 3.75
N ASN A 86 -3.25 -10.58 2.56
CA ASN A 86 -2.97 -11.34 1.35
C ASN A 86 -1.48 -11.37 1.00
N ASP A 87 -0.98 -12.51 0.53
CA ASP A 87 0.42 -12.74 0.18
C ASP A 87 0.79 -12.30 -1.25
N TRP A 88 0.07 -11.30 -1.76
CA TRP A 88 0.30 -10.69 -3.07
C TRP A 88 -0.06 -9.21 -3.06
N GLY A 89 0.39 -8.49 -4.03
CA GLY A 89 -0.05 -7.15 -4.42
C GLY A 89 -0.74 -7.18 -5.78
N LEU A 90 -0.95 -6.02 -6.37
CA LEU A 90 -1.66 -5.91 -7.62
C LEU A 90 -0.93 -4.97 -8.59
N TRP A 91 -0.50 -5.50 -9.72
CA TRP A 91 -0.05 -4.71 -10.85
C TRP A 91 -1.25 -4.32 -11.70
N VAL A 92 -1.38 -3.03 -12.02
CA VAL A 92 -2.49 -2.47 -12.80
C VAL A 92 -1.93 -1.66 -13.95
N GLU A 93 -2.39 -1.94 -15.16
CA GLU A 93 -2.07 -1.17 -16.36
C GLU A 93 -3.31 -0.43 -16.84
N MET A 94 -3.13 0.85 -17.16
CA MET A 94 -4.22 1.76 -17.51
C MET A 94 -4.31 1.98 -19.02
N GLY A 95 -5.45 2.53 -19.46
CA GLY A 95 -5.66 3.01 -20.84
C GLY A 95 -6.04 1.93 -21.85
N GLY A 96 -6.03 2.29 -23.10
CA GLY A 96 -6.35 1.40 -24.24
C GLY A 96 -7.81 0.90 -24.26
N GLN A 97 -8.00 -0.31 -24.79
CA GLN A 97 -9.27 -1.02 -24.71
C GLN A 97 -9.26 -1.89 -23.45
N GLY A 98 -10.05 -1.51 -22.46
CA GLY A 98 -10.08 -2.17 -21.17
C GLY A 98 -11.43 -2.04 -20.46
N GLN A 99 -11.45 -2.45 -19.20
CA GLN A 99 -12.61 -2.31 -18.35
C GLN A 99 -12.73 -0.87 -17.86
N ARG A 100 -13.91 -0.28 -18.06
CA ARG A 100 -14.22 1.06 -17.56
C ARG A 100 -14.74 0.96 -16.14
N ILE A 101 -14.13 1.69 -15.22
CA ILE A 101 -14.55 1.77 -13.83
C ILE A 101 -14.67 3.22 -13.37
N ARG A 102 -15.53 3.47 -12.40
CA ARG A 102 -15.68 4.77 -11.76
C ARG A 102 -15.11 4.70 -10.36
N ALA A 103 -13.90 5.23 -10.16
CA ALA A 103 -13.16 5.17 -8.91
C ALA A 103 -13.19 6.49 -8.13
N PRO A 104 -13.26 6.44 -6.79
CA PRO A 104 -13.14 7.61 -5.92
C PRO A 104 -11.67 8.00 -5.76
N LEU A 105 -11.13 8.88 -6.61
CA LEU A 105 -9.73 9.31 -6.54
C LEU A 105 -9.42 10.21 -5.35
N SER A 106 -10.44 10.93 -4.84
CA SER A 106 -10.37 11.66 -3.58
C SER A 106 -11.78 11.75 -2.97
N PRO A 107 -11.94 12.11 -1.71
CA PRO A 107 -13.24 12.19 -1.06
C PRO A 107 -14.22 13.07 -1.85
N GLY A 108 -15.36 12.50 -2.26
CA GLY A 108 -16.38 13.18 -3.07
C GLY A 108 -16.02 13.35 -4.56
N HIS A 109 -14.84 12.95 -4.98
CA HIS A 109 -14.33 13.12 -6.35
C HIS A 109 -14.18 11.79 -7.08
N PHE A 110 -15.17 11.45 -7.89
CA PHE A 110 -15.16 10.24 -8.71
C PHE A 110 -14.70 10.56 -10.13
N ARG A 111 -13.85 9.68 -10.67
CA ARG A 111 -13.41 9.73 -12.07
C ARG A 111 -13.62 8.37 -12.72
N GLU A 112 -13.94 8.42 -14.01
CA GLU A 112 -13.94 7.25 -14.86
C GLU A 112 -12.52 6.99 -15.34
N VAL A 113 -12.06 5.75 -15.21
CA VAL A 113 -10.75 5.29 -15.65
C VAL A 113 -10.90 4.01 -16.45
N ILE A 114 -9.97 3.78 -17.37
CA ILE A 114 -9.93 2.56 -18.17
C ILE A 114 -8.76 1.71 -17.68
N VAL A 115 -9.07 0.52 -17.18
CA VAL A 115 -8.08 -0.47 -16.73
C VAL A 115 -7.90 -1.50 -17.84
N ARG A 116 -6.69 -1.54 -18.41
CA ARG A 116 -6.33 -2.45 -19.50
C ARG A 116 -6.05 -3.86 -18.98
N ARG A 117 -5.34 -3.97 -17.87
CA ARG A 117 -4.91 -5.23 -17.29
C ARG A 117 -4.77 -5.13 -15.79
N VAL A 118 -5.12 -6.21 -15.10
CA VAL A 118 -4.84 -6.42 -13.69
C VAL A 118 -4.14 -7.76 -13.53
N GLN A 119 -3.08 -7.80 -12.74
CA GLN A 119 -2.30 -9.00 -12.47
C GLN A 119 -1.90 -9.04 -11.00
N ARG A 120 -2.10 -10.18 -10.33
CA ARG A 120 -1.55 -10.42 -9.00
C ARG A 120 -0.03 -10.51 -9.08
N THR A 121 0.64 -9.84 -8.16
CA THR A 121 2.10 -9.79 -8.05
C THR A 121 2.52 -10.52 -6.78
N ALA A 122 3.33 -11.56 -6.92
CA ALA A 122 3.90 -12.29 -5.79
C ALA A 122 5.01 -11.47 -5.09
N PHE A 123 5.39 -11.88 -3.87
CA PHE A 123 6.56 -11.31 -3.23
C PHE A 123 7.83 -11.61 -4.04
N ASP A 124 8.74 -10.64 -4.04
CA ASP A 124 10.00 -10.64 -4.79
C ASP A 124 9.82 -10.61 -6.33
N GLU A 125 8.58 -10.54 -6.82
CA GLU A 125 8.30 -10.26 -8.22
C GLU A 125 8.53 -8.77 -8.50
N THR A 126 9.23 -8.48 -9.60
CA THR A 126 9.63 -7.14 -9.99
C THR A 126 8.93 -6.72 -11.28
N HIS A 127 8.35 -5.52 -11.26
CA HIS A 127 7.80 -4.85 -12.43
C HIS A 127 8.67 -3.67 -12.82
N THR A 128 8.58 -3.25 -14.08
CA THR A 128 9.40 -2.15 -14.62
C THR A 128 8.50 -1.03 -15.12
N PHE A 129 8.77 0.17 -14.63
CA PHE A 129 8.25 1.41 -15.19
C PHE A 129 9.20 1.91 -16.27
N HIS A 130 8.66 2.42 -17.36
CA HIS A 130 9.42 2.98 -18.49
C HIS A 130 9.12 4.48 -18.64
N GLY A 131 10.15 5.32 -18.65
CA GLY A 131 10.02 6.75 -18.90
C GLY A 131 9.65 7.08 -20.36
N PRO A 132 9.32 8.34 -20.66
CA PRO A 132 9.30 9.46 -19.73
C PRO A 132 8.06 9.50 -18.85
N GLY A 133 8.18 10.08 -17.65
CA GLY A 133 7.08 10.24 -16.72
C GLY A 133 7.53 10.53 -15.29
N VAL A 134 6.57 10.52 -14.36
CA VAL A 134 6.81 10.68 -12.93
C VAL A 134 6.24 9.47 -12.20
N ILE A 135 7.02 8.86 -11.32
CA ILE A 135 6.54 7.87 -10.39
C ILE A 135 6.16 8.60 -9.10
N ALA A 136 4.87 8.63 -8.78
CA ALA A 136 4.38 9.03 -7.47
C ALA A 136 4.41 7.82 -6.54
N LEU A 137 5.07 7.96 -5.39
CA LEU A 137 5.20 6.92 -4.37
C LEU A 137 4.42 7.35 -3.14
N ASP A 138 3.44 6.55 -2.72
CA ASP A 138 2.53 6.82 -1.59
C ASP A 138 1.77 8.16 -1.68
N GLY A 139 1.79 8.82 -2.85
CA GLY A 139 1.16 10.12 -3.09
C GLY A 139 1.88 11.33 -2.48
N ASP A 140 3.08 11.16 -1.92
CA ASP A 140 3.85 12.22 -1.25
C ASP A 140 5.29 12.39 -1.75
N ARG A 141 5.81 11.44 -2.55
CA ARG A 141 7.17 11.47 -3.11
C ARG A 141 7.16 11.20 -4.59
N ASP A 142 7.87 12.03 -5.33
CA ASP A 142 7.91 11.99 -6.78
C ASP A 142 9.34 11.65 -7.29
N HIS A 143 9.41 10.72 -8.24
CA HIS A 143 10.63 10.33 -8.93
C HIS A 143 10.48 10.50 -10.44
N GLY A 144 11.20 11.46 -11.02
CA GLY A 144 11.18 11.71 -12.46
C GLY A 144 11.95 10.65 -13.25
N LEU A 145 11.37 10.22 -14.37
CA LEU A 145 12.02 9.38 -15.37
C LEU A 145 12.11 10.16 -16.69
N GLN A 146 13.30 10.23 -17.26
CA GLN A 146 13.54 10.79 -18.59
C GLN A 146 13.18 9.76 -19.67
N GLU A 147 13.19 10.21 -20.93
CA GLU A 147 13.06 9.30 -22.06
C GLU A 147 14.21 8.28 -22.07
N GLY A 148 13.86 6.99 -22.18
CA GLY A 148 14.80 5.87 -22.11
C GLY A 148 15.15 5.39 -20.71
N ASP A 149 14.77 6.12 -19.64
CA ASP A 149 14.96 5.67 -18.28
C ASP A 149 14.00 4.53 -17.93
N THR A 150 14.45 3.68 -17.01
CA THR A 150 13.62 2.65 -16.39
C THR A 150 13.75 2.69 -14.87
N ALA A 151 12.67 2.33 -14.19
CA ALA A 151 12.70 2.08 -12.76
C ALA A 151 12.08 0.72 -12.46
N SER A 152 12.67 -0.01 -11.53
CA SER A 152 12.12 -1.29 -11.08
C SER A 152 11.38 -1.13 -9.74
N VAL A 153 10.25 -1.81 -9.61
CA VAL A 153 9.48 -1.86 -8.36
C VAL A 153 9.22 -3.30 -7.98
N THR A 154 9.55 -3.67 -6.74
CA THR A 154 9.43 -5.04 -6.21
C THR A 154 8.54 -5.04 -4.98
N LEU A 155 7.57 -5.95 -4.95
CA LEU A 155 6.72 -6.17 -3.77
C LEU A 155 7.44 -7.05 -2.74
N ARG A 156 7.44 -6.62 -1.46
CA ARG A 156 8.06 -7.37 -0.36
C ARG A 156 7.19 -7.34 0.90
N ARG A 157 7.40 -8.31 1.81
CA ARG A 157 6.78 -8.32 3.15
C ARG A 157 7.84 -8.25 4.25
N ASP A 158 8.75 -7.32 4.12
CA ASP A 158 9.80 -7.05 5.12
C ASP A 158 9.73 -5.63 5.70
N GLY A 159 8.61 -4.95 5.50
CA GLY A 159 8.33 -3.63 6.03
C GLY A 159 8.21 -3.58 7.56
N PRO A 160 7.84 -2.43 8.10
CA PRO A 160 7.66 -2.25 9.55
C PRO A 160 6.59 -3.19 10.09
N ARG A 161 6.69 -3.51 11.39
CA ARG A 161 5.65 -4.27 12.08
C ARG A 161 4.46 -3.37 12.36
N ILE A 162 3.26 -3.86 12.02
CA ILE A 162 2.00 -3.17 12.31
C ILE A 162 1.38 -3.84 13.54
N LEU A 163 1.10 -3.05 14.57
CA LEU A 163 0.42 -3.57 15.77
C LEU A 163 -1.09 -3.64 15.51
N ASP A 164 -1.65 -4.84 15.62
CA ASP A 164 -3.10 -5.04 15.70
C ASP A 164 -3.58 -4.67 17.12
N VAL A 165 -3.88 -3.39 17.30
CA VAL A 165 -4.25 -2.86 18.63
C VAL A 165 -5.48 -3.56 19.19
N GLU A 166 -6.51 -3.83 18.38
CA GLU A 166 -7.72 -4.51 18.81
C GLU A 166 -7.44 -5.97 19.19
N GLY A 167 -6.68 -6.68 18.38
CA GLY A 167 -6.25 -8.06 18.67
C GLY A 167 -5.37 -8.14 19.91
N ILE A 168 -4.44 -7.19 20.09
CA ILE A 168 -3.60 -7.11 21.30
C ILE A 168 -4.44 -6.89 22.54
N MET A 169 -5.44 -6.01 22.49
CA MET A 169 -6.32 -5.75 23.63
C MET A 169 -7.16 -7.00 23.97
N ARG A 170 -7.73 -7.68 22.96
CA ARG A 170 -8.45 -8.96 23.19
C ARG A 170 -7.54 -10.02 23.80
N TRP A 171 -6.33 -10.16 23.28
CA TRP A 171 -5.34 -11.09 23.81
C TRP A 171 -4.96 -10.75 25.26
N ALA A 172 -4.70 -9.47 25.59
CA ALA A 172 -4.34 -9.04 26.94
C ALA A 172 -5.46 -9.30 27.97
N VAL A 173 -6.73 -9.10 27.57
CA VAL A 173 -7.89 -9.46 28.41
C VAL A 173 -7.94 -10.97 28.63
N GLY A 174 -7.81 -11.78 27.58
CA GLY A 174 -7.82 -13.25 27.66
C GLY A 174 -6.68 -13.81 28.51
N ALA A 175 -5.52 -13.14 28.51
CA ALA A 175 -4.36 -13.50 29.31
C ALA A 175 -4.43 -12.97 30.77
N GLY A 176 -5.53 -12.34 31.19
CA GLY A 176 -5.70 -11.78 32.54
C GLY A 176 -4.81 -10.57 32.85
N MET A 177 -4.17 -9.96 31.83
CA MET A 177 -3.25 -8.84 32.05
C MET A 177 -3.97 -7.54 32.42
N MET A 178 -5.27 -7.44 32.15
CA MET A 178 -6.09 -6.26 32.41
C MET A 178 -6.85 -6.35 33.73
N SER A 179 -6.88 -7.51 34.37
CA SER A 179 -7.46 -7.69 35.71
C SER A 179 -6.34 -7.56 36.74
N GLY A 180 -6.30 -6.45 37.47
CA GLY A 180 -5.51 -6.35 38.69
C GLY A 180 -5.99 -7.42 39.67
N ALA A 181 -5.07 -8.19 40.26
CA ALA A 181 -5.41 -8.97 41.45
C ALA A 181 -5.95 -8.00 42.50
N VAL A 182 -7.22 -8.10 42.81
CA VAL A 182 -7.76 -7.53 44.05
C VAL A 182 -7.11 -8.35 45.16
N ASN A 183 -6.03 -7.81 45.75
CA ASN A 183 -5.52 -8.32 47.00
C ASN A 183 -6.65 -8.14 48.00
N ALA A 184 -7.46 -9.20 48.21
CA ALA A 184 -8.29 -9.35 49.38
C ALA A 184 -7.34 -9.54 50.58
N GLY A 185 -6.76 -8.43 51.01
CA GLY A 185 -6.13 -8.33 52.33
C GLY A 185 -7.22 -8.05 53.33
N LEU A 186 -7.61 -9.06 54.06
CA LEU A 186 -8.18 -8.99 55.41
C LEU A 186 -7.24 -9.73 56.32
#